data_37e0ec5c7068b213d32dfce90bbcc2be
#
_entry.id   37e0ec5c7068b213d32dfce90bbcc2be
#
_cell.length_a   1.000
_cell.length_b   1.000
_cell.length_c   1.000
_cell.angle_alpha   90.00
_cell.angle_beta   90.00
_cell.angle_gamma   90.00
#
_symmetry.space_group_name_H-M   'P 1'
#
loop_
_entity.id
_entity.type
_entity.pdbx_description
1 polymer ?
#
loop_
_entity_poly.entity_id
_entity_poly.type
_entity_poly.pdbx_seq_one_letter_code
_entity_poly.pdbx_strand_id
1 'polypeptide(L)'
;MPKKILFAVLMVVSLFLCSSAVNKAITYDNDFINSLAKGLDKRWEDAISNYEDTTAYYEKATQFELSEVGRYKERTFKDNKLKKLAIEYINVLEDSKELTSKENDHFSSDSWVEYRKKRYELILDIHSRKKIPVHDTRNLRDILDIGIKVKQTKEIIQELKKIFKGNNFTISKSSENSDELNCSGTFENTTNYYLRYVPMTIVACNKNGKVFFSTHYAVITEWREGTTKELNLTVYDPNHEFNEIKVSLDEKYLQFR
;
A
#
# COMPACT_ATOMS: atom_id res chain seq x y z
N MET A 1 29.36 30.43 64.38
CA MET A 1 29.37 29.95 62.99
C MET A 1 29.86 28.49 63.05
N PRO A 2 29.35 27.57 62.51
CA PRO A 2 28.81 27.33 61.22
C PRO A 2 27.90 26.08 61.14
N LYS A 3 27.32 25.61 62.23
CA LYS A 3 26.44 24.41 62.17
C LYS A 3 25.17 24.63 61.38
N LYS A 4 24.66 25.87 61.29
CA LYS A 4 23.45 26.20 60.50
C LYS A 4 23.71 26.24 58.99
N ILE A 5 24.93 26.62 58.58
CA ILE A 5 25.29 26.62 57.12
C ILE A 5 25.50 25.20 56.62
N LEU A 6 26.10 24.34 57.45
CA LEU A 6 26.31 22.93 57.08
C LEU A 6 24.96 22.17 56.86
N PHE A 7 23.94 22.48 57.68
CA PHE A 7 22.62 21.89 57.58
C PHE A 7 21.87 22.36 56.32
N ALA A 8 22.01 23.64 55.96
CA ALA A 8 21.42 24.20 54.75
C ALA A 8 22.06 23.60 53.45
N VAL A 9 23.38 23.40 53.44
CA VAL A 9 24.09 22.78 52.30
C VAL A 9 23.73 21.31 52.18
N LEU A 10 23.57 20.57 53.28
CA LEU A 10 23.13 19.17 53.22
C LEU A 10 21.70 19.03 52.73
N MET A 11 20.77 19.95 53.10
CA MET A 11 19.39 19.94 52.59
C MET A 11 19.31 20.26 51.10
N VAL A 12 20.12 21.20 50.61
CA VAL A 12 20.15 21.53 49.16
C VAL A 12 20.74 20.38 48.34
N VAL A 13 21.79 19.71 48.84
CA VAL A 13 22.38 18.54 48.16
C VAL A 13 21.43 17.35 48.16
N SER A 14 20.65 17.12 49.25
CA SER A 14 19.65 16.05 49.26
C SER A 14 18.47 16.34 48.33
N LEU A 15 18.04 17.58 48.11
CA LEU A 15 17.05 18.01 47.17
C LEU A 15 17.52 17.84 45.72
N PHE A 16 18.81 18.09 45.44
CA PHE A 16 19.39 17.82 44.11
C PHE A 16 19.60 16.33 43.82
N LEU A 17 19.83 15.50 44.81
CA LEU A 17 19.96 14.05 44.64
C LEU A 17 18.59 13.34 44.44
N CYS A 18 17.49 13.92 44.91
CA CYS A 18 16.14 13.40 44.68
C CYS A 18 15.54 13.80 43.33
N SER A 19 16.11 14.81 42.64
CA SER A 19 15.58 15.26 41.31
C SER A 19 16.14 14.54 40.10
N SER A 20 17.07 13.60 40.29
CA SER A 20 17.65 12.82 39.17
C SER A 20 17.09 11.40 39.01
N ALA A 21 15.98 11.07 39.66
CA ALA A 21 15.15 9.95 39.19
C ALA A 21 14.48 10.40 37.88
N VAL A 22 15.24 10.39 36.79
CA VAL A 22 14.68 10.44 35.45
C VAL A 22 13.70 9.28 35.38
N ASN A 23 12.42 9.58 35.54
CA ASN A 23 11.35 8.63 35.26
C ASN A 23 11.53 8.20 33.83
N LYS A 24 12.27 7.11 33.62
CA LYS A 24 12.44 6.52 32.30
C LYS A 24 11.04 6.17 31.82
N ALA A 25 10.49 6.98 30.96
CA ALA A 25 9.15 6.78 30.46
C ALA A 25 9.05 5.33 29.94
N ILE A 26 8.06 4.60 30.44
CA ILE A 26 7.79 3.23 29.96
C ILE A 26 7.44 3.34 28.50
N THR A 27 8.17 2.61 27.65
CA THR A 27 7.93 2.57 26.21
C THR A 27 7.56 1.16 25.79
N TYR A 28 6.65 1.06 24.82
CA TYR A 28 5.96 -0.18 24.49
C TYR A 28 6.39 -0.79 23.13
N ASP A 29 7.53 -0.39 22.58
CA ASP A 29 8.04 -0.87 21.29
C ASP A 29 8.16 -2.40 21.23
N ASN A 30 8.79 -3.01 22.25
CA ASN A 30 8.96 -4.46 22.29
C ASN A 30 7.63 -5.16 22.55
N ASP A 31 6.82 -4.62 23.46
CA ASP A 31 5.55 -5.22 23.84
C ASP A 31 4.58 -5.24 22.66
N PHE A 32 4.54 -4.16 21.86
CA PHE A 32 3.77 -4.11 20.62
C PHE A 32 4.22 -5.18 19.63
N ILE A 33 5.52 -5.30 19.38
CA ILE A 33 6.06 -6.28 18.43
C ILE A 33 5.76 -7.72 18.86
N ASN A 34 5.92 -8.02 20.15
CA ASN A 34 5.61 -9.34 20.69
C ASN A 34 4.09 -9.63 20.63
N SER A 35 3.24 -8.63 20.90
CA SER A 35 1.80 -8.76 20.76
C SER A 35 1.37 -8.93 19.31
N LEU A 36 2.02 -8.23 18.37
CA LEU A 36 1.78 -8.43 16.94
C LEU A 36 2.15 -9.86 16.52
N ALA A 37 3.31 -10.36 16.94
CA ALA A 37 3.71 -11.75 16.66
C ALA A 37 2.65 -12.74 17.18
N LYS A 38 2.23 -12.57 18.43
CA LYS A 38 1.20 -13.42 19.04
C LYS A 38 -0.15 -13.38 18.31
N GLY A 39 -0.57 -12.20 17.85
CA GLY A 39 -1.80 -12.05 17.06
C GLY A 39 -1.71 -12.77 15.71
N LEU A 40 -0.57 -12.68 15.03
CA LEU A 40 -0.28 -13.37 13.78
C LEU A 40 -0.25 -14.90 13.98
N ASP A 41 0.48 -15.39 14.99
CA ASP A 41 0.55 -16.82 15.30
C ASP A 41 -0.84 -17.39 15.57
N LYS A 42 -1.66 -16.75 16.41
CA LYS A 42 -3.04 -17.17 16.67
C LYS A 42 -3.89 -17.25 15.40
N ARG A 43 -3.77 -16.28 14.50
CA ARG A 43 -4.46 -16.28 13.23
C ARG A 43 -4.08 -17.48 12.37
N TRP A 44 -2.79 -17.81 12.30
CA TRP A 44 -2.30 -18.93 11.50
C TRP A 44 -2.61 -20.29 12.12
N GLU A 45 -2.55 -20.40 13.44
CA GLU A 45 -2.97 -21.61 14.17
C GLU A 45 -4.47 -21.93 13.92
N ASP A 46 -5.34 -20.91 13.98
CA ASP A 46 -6.76 -21.08 13.68
C ASP A 46 -6.99 -21.47 12.20
N ALA A 47 -6.20 -20.93 11.27
CA ALA A 47 -6.28 -21.26 9.85
C ALA A 47 -6.01 -22.74 9.55
N ILE A 48 -5.12 -23.39 10.30
CA ILE A 48 -4.80 -24.82 10.11
C ILE A 48 -6.02 -25.70 10.35
N SER A 49 -6.85 -25.35 11.33
CA SER A 49 -7.94 -26.20 11.80
C SER A 49 -9.32 -25.76 11.32
N ASN A 50 -9.50 -24.46 11.04
CA ASN A 50 -10.82 -23.85 10.88
C ASN A 50 -10.90 -22.97 9.63
N TYR A 51 -10.00 -23.16 8.66
CA TYR A 51 -10.03 -22.32 7.45
C TYR A 51 -11.35 -22.51 6.69
N GLU A 52 -12.04 -21.42 6.49
CA GLU A 52 -13.19 -21.29 5.61
C GLU A 52 -13.03 -20.00 4.79
N ASP A 53 -13.41 -20.05 3.51
CA ASP A 53 -13.37 -18.86 2.67
C ASP A 53 -14.67 -18.05 2.86
N THR A 54 -14.88 -17.58 4.11
CA THR A 54 -16.04 -16.80 4.51
C THR A 54 -15.65 -15.50 5.16
N THR A 55 -16.50 -14.49 5.03
CA THR A 55 -16.31 -13.18 5.69
C THR A 55 -16.18 -13.34 7.20
N ALA A 56 -16.99 -14.23 7.82
CA ALA A 56 -16.95 -14.50 9.25
C ALA A 56 -15.60 -15.06 9.71
N TYR A 57 -14.97 -15.93 8.90
CA TYR A 57 -13.63 -16.44 9.18
C TYR A 57 -12.60 -15.31 9.18
N TYR A 58 -12.63 -14.42 8.17
CA TYR A 58 -11.68 -13.33 8.07
C TYR A 58 -11.88 -12.26 9.14
N GLU A 59 -13.11 -12.02 9.56
CA GLU A 59 -13.41 -11.17 10.71
C GLU A 59 -12.78 -11.73 11.98
N LYS A 60 -13.01 -13.02 12.28
CA LYS A 60 -12.40 -13.71 13.41
C LYS A 60 -10.87 -13.64 13.37
N ALA A 61 -10.28 -13.92 12.20
CA ALA A 61 -8.84 -13.85 11.98
C ALA A 61 -8.27 -12.45 12.24
N THR A 62 -8.98 -11.39 11.83
CA THR A 62 -8.60 -9.99 12.11
C THR A 62 -8.75 -9.67 13.60
N GLN A 63 -9.78 -10.22 14.26
CA GLN A 63 -10.01 -10.02 15.68
C GLN A 63 -8.90 -10.64 16.55
N PHE A 64 -8.25 -11.73 16.14
CA PHE A 64 -7.08 -12.27 16.83
C PHE A 64 -5.94 -11.25 16.89
N GLU A 65 -5.66 -10.58 15.78
CA GLU A 65 -4.63 -9.54 15.73
C GLU A 65 -5.03 -8.32 16.55
N LEU A 66 -6.25 -7.81 16.32
CA LEU A 66 -6.74 -6.60 16.97
C LEU A 66 -6.80 -6.72 18.50
N SER A 67 -7.19 -7.90 19.02
CA SER A 67 -7.24 -8.17 20.46
C SER A 67 -5.86 -8.06 21.12
N GLU A 68 -4.80 -8.40 20.41
CA GLU A 68 -3.43 -8.32 20.93
C GLU A 68 -2.84 -6.91 20.79
N VAL A 69 -3.09 -6.22 19.66
CA VAL A 69 -2.39 -4.96 19.35
C VAL A 69 -3.22 -3.71 19.65
N GLY A 70 -4.54 -3.75 19.71
CA GLY A 70 -5.42 -2.58 19.80
C GLY A 70 -5.09 -1.65 20.97
N ARG A 71 -4.70 -2.23 22.11
CA ARG A 71 -4.32 -1.47 23.33
C ARG A 71 -3.11 -0.55 23.13
N TYR A 72 -2.32 -0.71 22.08
CA TYR A 72 -1.11 0.08 21.85
C TYR A 72 -1.37 1.39 21.10
N LYS A 73 -2.58 1.63 20.61
CA LYS A 73 -2.95 2.84 19.88
C LYS A 73 -2.61 4.12 20.64
N GLU A 74 -2.86 4.12 21.96
CA GLU A 74 -2.63 5.26 22.85
C GLU A 74 -1.33 5.14 23.70
N ARG A 75 -0.49 4.13 23.43
CA ARG A 75 0.71 3.91 24.23
C ARG A 75 1.90 4.74 23.71
N THR A 76 2.85 4.99 24.60
CA THR A 76 4.10 5.71 24.28
C THR A 76 5.12 4.75 23.69
N PHE A 77 5.73 5.12 22.58
CA PHE A 77 6.83 4.42 21.93
C PHE A 77 8.09 5.26 22.01
N LYS A 78 9.24 4.62 22.09
CA LYS A 78 10.53 5.26 21.92
C LYS A 78 10.78 5.60 20.45
N ASP A 79 10.39 4.68 19.54
CA ASP A 79 10.49 4.83 18.10
C ASP A 79 9.20 5.45 17.54
N ASN A 80 9.24 6.74 17.21
CA ASN A 80 8.10 7.46 16.65
C ASN A 80 7.65 6.92 15.27
N LYS A 81 8.56 6.34 14.48
CA LYS A 81 8.19 5.72 13.19
C LYS A 81 7.44 4.42 13.44
N LEU A 82 7.91 3.59 14.37
CA LEU A 82 7.20 2.38 14.77
C LEU A 82 5.82 2.72 15.35
N LYS A 83 5.69 3.79 16.15
CA LYS A 83 4.40 4.25 16.67
C LYS A 83 3.42 4.57 15.53
N LYS A 84 3.84 5.32 14.51
CA LYS A 84 3.00 5.64 13.35
C LYS A 84 2.53 4.38 12.64
N LEU A 85 3.45 3.45 12.37
CA LEU A 85 3.13 2.17 11.74
C LEU A 85 2.17 1.34 12.58
N ALA A 86 2.34 1.31 13.91
CA ALA A 86 1.46 0.60 14.82
C ALA A 86 0.03 1.17 14.80
N ILE A 87 -0.11 2.49 14.83
CA ILE A 87 -1.42 3.16 14.75
C ILE A 87 -2.08 2.88 13.39
N GLU A 88 -1.35 3.01 12.29
CA GLU A 88 -1.88 2.71 10.94
C GLU A 88 -2.32 1.24 10.83
N TYR A 89 -1.54 0.32 11.38
CA TYR A 89 -1.87 -1.10 11.38
C TYR A 89 -3.15 -1.38 12.17
N ILE A 90 -3.27 -0.83 13.37
CA ILE A 90 -4.45 -0.96 14.21
C ILE A 90 -5.69 -0.38 13.50
N ASN A 91 -5.57 0.80 12.88
CA ASN A 91 -6.67 1.41 12.12
C ASN A 91 -7.12 0.49 10.97
N VAL A 92 -6.19 -0.06 10.19
CA VAL A 92 -6.54 -1.00 9.11
C VAL A 92 -7.29 -2.23 9.65
N LEU A 93 -6.90 -2.76 10.82
CA LEU A 93 -7.62 -3.87 11.45
C LEU A 93 -9.03 -3.45 11.92
N GLU A 94 -9.19 -2.22 12.44
CA GLU A 94 -10.48 -1.68 12.85
C GLU A 94 -11.41 -1.45 11.64
N ASP A 95 -10.89 -0.89 10.55
CA ASP A 95 -11.62 -0.61 9.31
C ASP A 95 -12.18 -1.88 8.67
N SER A 96 -11.56 -3.05 8.91
CA SER A 96 -12.07 -4.33 8.39
C SER A 96 -13.48 -4.66 8.88
N LYS A 97 -13.90 -4.14 10.05
CA LYS A 97 -15.24 -4.35 10.58
C LYS A 97 -16.32 -3.71 9.69
N GLU A 98 -15.99 -2.59 9.03
CA GLU A 98 -16.91 -1.96 8.10
C GLU A 98 -17.08 -2.78 6.80
N LEU A 99 -16.04 -3.55 6.44
CA LEU A 99 -16.09 -4.43 5.27
C LEU A 99 -17.01 -5.62 5.49
N THR A 100 -17.10 -6.11 6.73
CA THR A 100 -17.95 -7.26 7.08
C THR A 100 -19.42 -6.89 7.23
N SER A 101 -19.74 -5.63 7.51
CA SER A 101 -21.12 -5.16 7.72
C SER A 101 -21.90 -4.94 6.42
N LYS A 102 -21.26 -4.93 5.26
CA LYS A 102 -21.88 -4.75 3.95
C LYS A 102 -22.38 -6.09 3.42
N GLU A 103 -23.70 -6.26 3.34
CA GLU A 103 -24.40 -7.53 3.03
C GLU A 103 -23.99 -8.27 1.74
N ASN A 104 -23.15 -7.68 0.89
CA ASN A 104 -22.74 -8.26 -0.40
C ASN A 104 -21.22 -8.31 -0.62
N ASP A 105 -20.41 -8.10 0.41
CA ASP A 105 -18.96 -8.10 0.24
C ASP A 105 -18.37 -9.51 0.31
N HIS A 106 -18.10 -10.06 -0.85
CA HIS A 106 -17.26 -11.26 -0.94
C HIS A 106 -15.82 -10.91 -0.61
N PHE A 107 -15.09 -11.83 0.02
CA PHE A 107 -13.66 -11.67 0.33
C PHE A 107 -12.79 -11.36 -0.91
N SER A 108 -13.29 -11.66 -2.09
CA SER A 108 -12.67 -11.28 -3.37
C SER A 108 -13.02 -9.87 -3.85
N SER A 109 -13.86 -9.12 -3.13
CA SER A 109 -14.18 -7.73 -3.48
C SER A 109 -12.94 -6.85 -3.48
N ASP A 110 -12.97 -5.76 -4.25
CA ASP A 110 -11.85 -4.82 -4.35
C ASP A 110 -11.51 -4.21 -2.98
N SER A 111 -12.50 -3.97 -2.12
CA SER A 111 -12.31 -3.45 -0.77
C SER A 111 -11.48 -4.40 0.10
N TRP A 112 -11.78 -5.70 0.07
CA TRP A 112 -11.00 -6.71 0.78
C TRP A 112 -9.60 -6.92 0.20
N VAL A 113 -9.46 -6.82 -1.11
CA VAL A 113 -8.15 -6.86 -1.77
C VAL A 113 -7.28 -5.70 -1.32
N GLU A 114 -7.81 -4.48 -1.29
CA GLU A 114 -7.06 -3.30 -0.84
C GLU A 114 -6.73 -3.36 0.66
N TYR A 115 -7.65 -3.83 1.50
CA TYR A 115 -7.39 -4.09 2.91
C TYR A 115 -6.19 -5.03 3.11
N ARG A 116 -6.18 -6.18 2.40
CA ARG A 116 -5.07 -7.15 2.50
C ARG A 116 -3.75 -6.56 2.04
N LYS A 117 -3.74 -5.85 0.90
CA LYS A 117 -2.54 -5.17 0.39
C LYS A 117 -1.98 -4.21 1.42
N LYS A 118 -2.81 -3.33 1.98
CA LYS A 118 -2.40 -2.35 2.97
C LYS A 118 -1.87 -3.02 4.24
N ARG A 119 -2.54 -4.07 4.72
CA ARG A 119 -2.10 -4.85 5.88
C ARG A 119 -0.72 -5.48 5.65
N TYR A 120 -0.48 -6.08 4.48
CA TYR A 120 0.81 -6.71 4.17
C TYR A 120 1.95 -5.69 4.04
N GLU A 121 1.69 -4.54 3.44
CA GLU A 121 2.66 -3.44 3.41
C GLU A 121 3.06 -2.98 4.82
N LEU A 122 2.08 -2.82 5.71
CA LEU A 122 2.35 -2.38 7.07
C LEU A 122 3.12 -3.43 7.88
N ILE A 123 2.80 -4.72 7.73
CA ILE A 123 3.59 -5.80 8.35
C ILE A 123 5.04 -5.77 7.84
N LEU A 124 5.25 -5.58 6.54
CA LEU A 124 6.59 -5.43 5.94
C LEU A 124 7.34 -4.24 6.54
N ASP A 125 6.70 -3.09 6.66
CA ASP A 125 7.33 -1.87 7.20
C ASP A 125 7.65 -2.01 8.68
N ILE A 126 6.73 -2.58 9.46
CA ILE A 126 6.95 -2.89 10.89
C ILE A 126 8.12 -3.88 11.02
N HIS A 127 8.12 -4.99 10.26
CA HIS A 127 9.16 -6.00 10.30
C HIS A 127 10.54 -5.45 9.90
N SER A 128 10.57 -4.57 8.89
CA SER A 128 11.80 -3.90 8.45
C SER A 128 12.34 -2.95 9.52
N ARG A 129 11.45 -2.30 10.28
CA ARG A 129 11.82 -1.42 11.37
C ARG A 129 12.24 -2.19 12.62
N LYS A 130 11.51 -3.26 12.94
CA LYS A 130 11.80 -4.14 14.07
C LYS A 130 11.28 -5.54 13.78
N LYS A 131 12.16 -6.53 13.83
CA LYS A 131 11.83 -7.93 13.53
C LYS A 131 10.66 -8.44 14.37
N ILE A 132 9.68 -9.04 13.73
CA ILE A 132 8.50 -9.65 14.36
C ILE A 132 8.86 -11.11 14.70
N PRO A 133 8.91 -11.50 15.98
CA PRO A 133 9.38 -12.83 16.40
C PRO A 133 8.24 -13.86 16.42
N VAL A 134 7.69 -14.19 15.25
CA VAL A 134 6.64 -15.21 15.11
C VAL A 134 7.20 -16.64 15.21
N HIS A 135 6.35 -17.61 15.57
CA HIS A 135 6.67 -19.03 15.53
C HIS A 135 6.66 -19.55 14.09
N ASP A 136 5.65 -19.20 13.28
CA ASP A 136 5.56 -19.58 11.88
C ASP A 136 6.28 -18.59 10.96
N THR A 137 7.57 -18.82 10.78
CA THR A 137 8.41 -17.97 9.92
C THR A 137 8.10 -18.13 8.43
N ARG A 138 7.44 -19.23 8.01
CA ARG A 138 7.05 -19.44 6.60
C ARG A 138 5.90 -18.49 6.25
N ASN A 139 4.83 -18.51 7.03
CA ASN A 139 3.69 -17.62 6.81
C ASN A 139 4.09 -16.13 6.87
N LEU A 140 5.00 -15.77 7.79
CA LEU A 140 5.53 -14.41 7.81
C LEU A 140 6.27 -14.08 6.51
N ARG A 141 7.13 -14.97 6.01
CA ARG A 141 7.87 -14.77 4.75
C ARG A 141 6.91 -14.52 3.60
N ASP A 142 5.89 -15.37 3.46
CA ASP A 142 4.89 -15.24 2.40
C ASP A 142 4.20 -13.87 2.43
N ILE A 143 3.83 -13.39 3.63
CA ILE A 143 3.26 -12.04 3.82
C ILE A 143 4.25 -10.94 3.42
N LEU A 144 5.52 -11.07 3.81
CA LEU A 144 6.55 -10.08 3.48
C LEU A 144 6.81 -10.03 1.97
N ASP A 145 6.85 -11.18 1.30
CA ASP A 145 7.04 -11.28 -0.15
C ASP A 145 5.86 -10.63 -0.91
N ILE A 146 4.63 -10.85 -0.44
CA ILE A 146 3.45 -10.16 -0.98
C ILE A 146 3.55 -8.65 -0.73
N GLY A 147 3.94 -8.22 0.47
CA GLY A 147 4.12 -6.80 0.81
C GLY A 147 5.16 -6.11 -0.08
N ILE A 148 6.28 -6.77 -0.37
CA ILE A 148 7.29 -6.29 -1.32
C ILE A 148 6.66 -6.13 -2.71
N LYS A 149 5.97 -7.14 -3.20
CA LYS A 149 5.33 -7.11 -4.52
C LYS A 149 4.29 -5.99 -4.63
N VAL A 150 3.50 -5.74 -3.59
CA VAL A 150 2.52 -4.64 -3.56
C VAL A 150 3.22 -3.29 -3.68
N LYS A 151 4.32 -3.05 -2.97
CA LYS A 151 5.11 -1.81 -3.08
C LYS A 151 5.70 -1.64 -4.47
N GLN A 152 6.33 -2.67 -5.01
CA GLN A 152 6.88 -2.65 -6.37
C GLN A 152 5.79 -2.35 -7.41
N THR A 153 4.62 -2.97 -7.28
CA THR A 153 3.47 -2.67 -8.17
C THR A 153 3.10 -1.19 -8.12
N LYS A 154 3.01 -0.59 -6.93
CA LYS A 154 2.70 0.85 -6.79
C LYS A 154 3.76 1.74 -7.44
N GLU A 155 5.03 1.43 -7.25
CA GLU A 155 6.14 2.16 -7.89
C GLU A 155 6.05 2.09 -9.42
N ILE A 156 5.87 0.88 -9.96
CA ILE A 156 5.73 0.67 -11.41
C ILE A 156 4.54 1.46 -11.96
N ILE A 157 3.38 1.38 -11.30
CA ILE A 157 2.17 2.09 -11.73
C ILE A 157 2.39 3.62 -11.72
N GLN A 158 3.08 4.15 -10.73
CA GLN A 158 3.42 5.58 -10.68
C GLN A 158 4.30 5.99 -11.86
N GLU A 159 5.31 5.19 -12.21
CA GLU A 159 6.17 5.45 -13.36
C GLU A 159 5.40 5.29 -14.69
N LEU A 160 4.62 4.23 -14.84
CA LEU A 160 3.79 4.03 -16.04
C LEU A 160 2.78 5.17 -16.25
N LYS A 161 2.19 5.72 -15.18
CA LYS A 161 1.33 6.92 -15.25
C LYS A 161 2.08 8.16 -15.77
N LYS A 162 3.39 8.27 -15.54
CA LYS A 162 4.22 9.35 -16.12
C LYS A 162 4.52 9.08 -17.59
N ILE A 163 4.85 7.82 -17.94
CA ILE A 163 5.15 7.39 -19.31
C ILE A 163 3.95 7.60 -20.22
N PHE A 164 2.75 7.17 -19.78
CA PHE A 164 1.52 7.20 -20.58
C PHE A 164 0.70 8.50 -20.42
N LYS A 165 1.34 9.65 -20.24
CA LYS A 165 0.59 10.91 -20.27
C LYS A 165 -0.01 11.12 -21.67
N GLY A 166 -1.25 11.64 -21.73
CA GLY A 166 -2.01 11.80 -22.96
C GLY A 166 -1.31 12.66 -24.03
N ASN A 167 -0.46 13.60 -23.60
CA ASN A 167 0.31 14.46 -24.52
C ASN A 167 1.52 13.76 -25.20
N ASN A 168 1.79 12.51 -24.88
CA ASN A 168 2.85 11.70 -25.52
C ASN A 168 2.35 10.96 -26.78
N PHE A 169 1.09 11.16 -27.16
CA PHE A 169 0.57 10.65 -28.43
C PHE A 169 0.64 11.73 -29.50
N THR A 170 1.13 11.34 -30.67
CA THR A 170 1.03 12.13 -31.90
C THR A 170 -0.30 11.82 -32.56
N ILE A 171 -1.03 12.85 -32.96
CA ILE A 171 -2.37 12.73 -33.53
C ILE A 171 -2.35 13.32 -34.92
N SER A 172 -2.82 12.55 -35.90
CA SER A 172 -2.96 12.97 -37.28
C SER A 172 -4.29 12.53 -37.87
N LYS A 173 -4.79 13.26 -38.84
CA LYS A 173 -5.99 12.85 -39.59
C LYS A 173 -5.67 11.60 -40.41
N SER A 174 -6.61 10.69 -40.51
CA SER A 174 -6.52 9.57 -41.44
C SER A 174 -6.55 10.10 -42.88
N SER A 175 -5.72 9.51 -43.76
CA SER A 175 -5.78 9.80 -45.18
C SER A 175 -6.94 9.10 -45.92
N GLU A 176 -7.52 8.08 -45.29
CA GLU A 176 -8.56 7.25 -45.85
C GLU A 176 -9.97 7.69 -45.42
N ASN A 177 -10.10 8.27 -44.22
CA ASN A 177 -11.40 8.67 -43.70
C ASN A 177 -11.23 9.96 -42.87
N SER A 178 -11.91 11.05 -43.28
CA SER A 178 -11.86 12.37 -42.60
C SER A 178 -12.36 12.34 -41.16
N ASP A 179 -13.17 11.36 -40.79
CA ASP A 179 -13.76 11.18 -39.47
C ASP A 179 -12.89 10.33 -38.52
N GLU A 180 -11.72 9.91 -39.02
CA GLU A 180 -10.79 9.12 -38.25
C GLU A 180 -9.50 9.88 -37.93
N LEU A 181 -9.02 9.68 -36.72
CA LEU A 181 -7.73 10.16 -36.23
C LEU A 181 -6.80 8.99 -35.96
N ASN A 182 -5.61 9.04 -36.52
CA ASN A 182 -4.54 8.12 -36.18
C ASN A 182 -3.78 8.67 -34.98
N CYS A 183 -3.73 7.92 -33.91
CA CYS A 183 -3.04 8.26 -32.69
C CYS A 183 -1.88 7.27 -32.50
N SER A 184 -0.67 7.77 -32.44
CA SER A 184 0.53 6.95 -32.27
C SER A 184 1.41 7.51 -31.15
N GLY A 185 2.06 6.62 -30.41
CA GLY A 185 3.01 7.00 -29.36
C GLY A 185 4.11 5.97 -29.24
N THR A 186 5.33 6.46 -29.00
CA THR A 186 6.51 5.64 -28.68
C THR A 186 6.86 5.86 -27.23
N PHE A 187 6.92 4.81 -26.46
CA PHE A 187 7.08 4.85 -25.02
C PHE A 187 8.32 4.05 -24.62
N GLU A 188 9.18 4.63 -23.79
CA GLU A 188 10.34 3.98 -23.20
C GLU A 188 9.98 3.43 -21.82
N ASN A 189 10.40 2.20 -21.52
CA ASN A 189 10.30 1.65 -20.17
C ASN A 189 11.39 2.26 -19.28
N THR A 190 11.02 3.30 -18.55
CA THR A 190 11.93 3.96 -17.59
C THR A 190 11.83 3.36 -16.19
N THR A 191 11.06 2.28 -15.98
CA THR A 191 11.05 1.54 -14.73
C THR A 191 12.28 0.66 -14.62
N ASN A 192 12.70 0.31 -13.40
CA ASN A 192 13.79 -0.64 -13.15
C ASN A 192 13.32 -2.12 -13.23
N TYR A 193 12.25 -2.38 -13.97
CA TYR A 193 11.62 -3.69 -14.03
C TYR A 193 11.42 -4.16 -15.46
N TYR A 194 11.57 -5.47 -15.66
CA TYR A 194 11.11 -6.12 -16.87
C TYR A 194 9.59 -6.34 -16.79
N LEU A 195 8.85 -5.62 -17.60
CA LEU A 195 7.39 -5.65 -17.62
C LEU A 195 6.92 -6.73 -18.61
N ARG A 196 6.43 -7.85 -18.08
CA ARG A 196 5.99 -8.98 -18.91
C ARG A 196 4.62 -8.75 -19.55
N TYR A 197 3.74 -8.05 -18.83
CA TYR A 197 2.37 -7.83 -19.26
C TYR A 197 1.85 -6.52 -18.62
N VAL A 198 1.56 -5.54 -19.48
CA VAL A 198 1.06 -4.21 -19.07
C VAL A 198 -0.27 -3.97 -19.76
N PRO A 199 -1.38 -4.35 -19.14
CA PRO A 199 -2.71 -4.14 -19.69
C PRO A 199 -3.18 -2.72 -19.39
N MET A 200 -3.85 -2.12 -20.38
CA MET A 200 -4.36 -0.76 -20.25
C MET A 200 -5.61 -0.54 -21.08
N THR A 201 -6.41 0.40 -20.64
CA THR A 201 -7.54 0.94 -21.40
C THR A 201 -7.17 2.33 -21.87
N ILE A 202 -7.28 2.57 -23.17
CA ILE A 202 -7.02 3.87 -23.79
C ILE A 202 -8.35 4.44 -24.26
N VAL A 203 -8.65 5.67 -23.83
CA VAL A 203 -9.92 6.34 -24.15
C VAL A 203 -9.65 7.71 -24.77
N ALA A 204 -10.42 8.03 -25.80
CA ALA A 204 -10.48 9.37 -26.39
C ALA A 204 -11.54 10.21 -25.66
N CYS A 205 -11.18 11.43 -25.28
CA CYS A 205 -12.02 12.34 -24.54
C CYS A 205 -12.21 13.66 -25.29
N ASN A 206 -13.40 14.26 -25.16
CA ASN A 206 -13.67 15.61 -25.64
C ASN A 206 -13.18 16.67 -24.65
N LYS A 207 -13.35 17.96 -24.98
CA LYS A 207 -12.95 19.11 -24.17
C LYS A 207 -13.53 19.13 -22.75
N ASN A 208 -14.67 18.45 -22.54
CA ASN A 208 -15.29 18.30 -21.23
C ASN A 208 -14.80 17.06 -20.47
N GLY A 209 -13.82 16.35 -21.00
CA GLY A 209 -13.29 15.10 -20.42
C GLY A 209 -14.25 13.91 -20.55
N LYS A 210 -15.35 14.05 -21.31
CA LYS A 210 -16.30 12.97 -21.55
C LYS A 210 -15.69 12.02 -22.59
N VAL A 211 -15.72 10.74 -22.28
CA VAL A 211 -15.34 9.67 -23.22
C VAL A 211 -16.33 9.66 -24.38
N PHE A 212 -15.82 9.70 -25.59
CA PHE A 212 -16.60 9.50 -26.79
C PHE A 212 -15.99 8.38 -27.65
N PHE A 213 -16.82 7.69 -28.34
CA PHE A 213 -16.67 6.63 -29.34
C PHE A 213 -15.63 5.53 -29.17
N SER A 214 -14.50 5.65 -28.55
CA SER A 214 -13.56 4.53 -28.56
C SER A 214 -12.87 4.30 -27.23
N THR A 215 -13.19 3.16 -26.67
CA THR A 215 -12.39 2.53 -25.61
C THR A 215 -11.58 1.43 -26.27
N HIS A 216 -10.26 1.56 -26.24
CA HIS A 216 -9.35 0.56 -26.76
C HIS A 216 -8.68 -0.16 -25.61
N TYR A 217 -8.80 -1.49 -25.59
CA TYR A 217 -7.99 -2.31 -24.71
C TYR A 217 -6.66 -2.59 -25.40
N ALA A 218 -5.56 -2.23 -24.77
CA ALA A 218 -4.22 -2.46 -25.28
C ALA A 218 -3.37 -3.21 -24.26
N VAL A 219 -2.40 -3.95 -24.75
CA VAL A 219 -1.45 -4.70 -23.91
C VAL A 219 -0.04 -4.50 -24.47
N ILE A 220 0.87 -4.07 -23.61
CA ILE A 220 2.29 -4.15 -23.92
C ILE A 220 2.86 -5.40 -23.25
N THR A 221 3.56 -6.23 -24.03
CA THR A 221 4.21 -7.44 -23.52
C THR A 221 5.71 -7.37 -23.70
N GLU A 222 6.43 -8.13 -22.85
CA GLU A 222 7.88 -8.31 -22.96
C GLU A 222 8.63 -6.95 -23.12
N TRP A 223 8.38 -6.04 -22.18
CA TRP A 223 8.93 -4.68 -22.21
C TRP A 223 10.10 -4.55 -21.25
N ARG A 224 11.30 -4.64 -21.79
CA ARG A 224 12.55 -4.54 -21.01
C ARG A 224 12.84 -3.09 -20.63
N GLU A 225 13.50 -2.91 -19.50
CA GLU A 225 14.04 -1.61 -19.08
C GLU A 225 14.87 -0.96 -20.22
N GLY A 226 14.71 0.34 -20.39
CA GLY A 226 15.40 1.13 -21.40
C GLY A 226 15.01 0.85 -22.84
N THR A 227 14.04 -0.05 -23.10
CA THR A 227 13.56 -0.31 -24.47
C THR A 227 12.26 0.43 -24.74
N THR A 228 11.97 0.66 -26.03
CA THR A 228 10.76 1.35 -26.48
C THR A 228 9.70 0.38 -27.02
N LYS A 229 8.43 0.76 -26.89
CA LYS A 229 7.28 0.12 -27.52
C LYS A 229 6.43 1.18 -28.18
N GLU A 230 5.82 0.81 -29.30
CA GLU A 230 4.88 1.66 -30.02
C GLU A 230 3.44 1.23 -29.71
N LEU A 231 2.57 2.22 -29.54
CA LEU A 231 1.13 2.06 -29.48
C LEU A 231 0.50 2.85 -30.61
N ASN A 232 -0.29 2.18 -31.43
CA ASN A 232 -1.01 2.77 -32.54
C ASN A 232 -2.50 2.43 -32.37
N LEU A 233 -3.35 3.44 -32.48
CA LEU A 233 -4.79 3.28 -32.40
C LEU A 233 -5.48 4.27 -33.35
N THR A 234 -6.67 3.91 -33.80
CA THR A 234 -7.52 4.79 -34.60
C THR A 234 -8.72 5.22 -33.75
N VAL A 235 -8.98 6.52 -33.73
CA VAL A 235 -10.12 7.12 -33.02
C VAL A 235 -11.12 7.60 -34.05
N TYR A 236 -12.37 7.14 -33.97
CA TYR A 236 -13.47 7.67 -34.79
C TYR A 236 -14.04 8.94 -34.16
N ASP A 237 -13.98 10.06 -34.88
CA ASP A 237 -14.36 11.40 -34.42
C ASP A 237 -15.18 12.16 -35.49
N PRO A 238 -16.39 11.70 -35.83
CA PRO A 238 -17.20 12.29 -36.88
C PRO A 238 -17.66 13.71 -36.59
N ASN A 239 -17.66 14.11 -35.31
CA ASN A 239 -18.08 15.45 -34.89
C ASN A 239 -16.90 16.39 -34.64
N HIS A 240 -15.66 15.93 -34.80
CA HIS A 240 -14.43 16.69 -34.53
C HIS A 240 -14.37 17.24 -33.10
N GLU A 241 -14.80 16.41 -32.12
CA GLU A 241 -14.85 16.77 -30.69
C GLU A 241 -13.58 16.32 -29.93
N PHE A 242 -12.69 15.59 -30.56
CA PHE A 242 -11.49 15.05 -29.92
C PHE A 242 -10.66 16.14 -29.25
N ASN A 243 -10.19 15.87 -28.04
CA ASN A 243 -9.32 16.77 -27.30
C ASN A 243 -8.09 16.09 -26.71
N GLU A 244 -8.25 14.91 -26.10
CA GLU A 244 -7.15 14.23 -25.39
C GLU A 244 -7.31 12.71 -25.38
N ILE A 245 -6.17 12.04 -25.16
CA ILE A 245 -6.13 10.62 -24.84
C ILE A 245 -5.88 10.44 -23.35
N LYS A 246 -6.64 9.56 -22.72
CA LYS A 246 -6.40 9.08 -21.35
C LYS A 246 -6.05 7.62 -21.37
N VAL A 247 -5.03 7.25 -20.59
CA VAL A 247 -4.60 5.86 -20.40
C VAL A 247 -4.89 5.46 -18.96
N SER A 248 -5.66 4.40 -18.79
CA SER A 248 -5.93 3.77 -17.50
C SER A 248 -5.25 2.41 -17.46
N LEU A 249 -4.39 2.18 -16.47
CA LEU A 249 -3.66 0.94 -16.28
C LEU A 249 -4.50 -0.05 -15.47
N ASP A 250 -4.53 -1.30 -15.88
CA ASP A 250 -5.18 -2.38 -15.12
C ASP A 250 -4.16 -3.03 -14.17
N GLU A 251 -4.07 -2.46 -12.98
CA GLU A 251 -3.10 -2.87 -11.95
C GLU A 251 -3.22 -4.34 -11.54
N LYS A 252 -4.44 -4.90 -11.64
CA LYS A 252 -4.74 -6.27 -11.21
C LYS A 252 -4.01 -7.32 -12.04
N TYR A 253 -3.79 -7.03 -13.31
CA TYR A 253 -3.18 -7.96 -14.27
C TYR A 253 -1.75 -7.59 -14.66
N LEU A 254 -1.19 -6.53 -14.08
CA LEU A 254 0.21 -6.16 -14.30
C LEU A 254 1.15 -7.30 -13.88
N GLN A 255 2.06 -7.70 -14.78
CA GLN A 255 3.08 -8.72 -14.51
C GLN A 255 4.48 -8.16 -14.76
N PHE A 256 5.37 -8.39 -13.80
CA PHE A 256 6.76 -7.93 -13.86
C PHE A 256 7.72 -8.87 -13.12
N ARG A 257 9.02 -8.65 -13.29
CA ARG A 257 10.11 -9.30 -12.55
C ARG A 257 11.35 -8.42 -12.50
#